data_017cda51fd876d0810c2f015c20497e5
#
_entry.id   017cda51fd876d0810c2f015c20497e5
#
_cell.length_a   1.000
_cell.length_b   1.000
_cell.length_c   1.000
_cell.angle_alpha   90.00
_cell.angle_beta   90.00
_cell.angle_gamma   90.00
#
_symmetry.space_group_name_H-M   'P 1'
#
loop_
_entity.id
_entity.type
_entity.pdbx_description
1 polymer ?
#
loop_
_entity_poly.entity_id
_entity_poly.type
_entity_poly.pdbx_seq_one_letter_code
_entity_poly.pdbx_strand_id
1 'polypeptide(L)'
;MQVRTTSINGVLLFIPNPHHDARGLFTRTFDAAIGQEHGLHAATFAQDSQSRTRKGVIRGMHGRSGQGEAKLVRCARGAVHDVIVDNRPASPTFGTHESFQLDDELFWHLYVPPGMLHGFQVITDLADVCYRINRSHDPAEDQVVRYDDPDLAIAWPLPVSYVSPRDAGAGSWASLHDSAGD
;
A
#
# COMPACT_ATOMS: atom_id res chain seq x y z
N MET A 1 2.34 -10.82 18.02
CA MET A 1 1.89 -9.93 16.93
C MET A 1 0.63 -9.23 17.39
N GLN A 2 0.53 -7.93 17.21
CA GLN A 2 -0.69 -7.14 17.45
C GLN A 2 -1.29 -6.74 16.11
N VAL A 3 -2.60 -6.53 16.05
CA VAL A 3 -3.29 -5.97 14.89
C VAL A 3 -3.98 -4.68 15.32
N ARG A 4 -3.76 -3.61 14.56
CA ARG A 4 -4.35 -2.29 14.81
C ARG A 4 -5.23 -1.89 13.61
N THR A 5 -6.43 -1.43 13.89
CA THR A 5 -7.27 -0.74 12.91
C THR A 5 -6.71 0.65 12.62
N THR A 6 -7.01 1.18 11.46
CA THR A 6 -6.59 2.50 11.00
C THR A 6 -7.80 3.43 10.86
N SER A 7 -7.61 4.66 10.41
CA SER A 7 -8.71 5.57 10.14
C SER A 7 -9.51 5.18 8.90
N ILE A 8 -8.91 4.40 7.99
CA ILE A 8 -9.56 3.92 6.77
C ILE A 8 -10.21 2.56 7.04
N ASN A 9 -11.49 2.47 6.77
CA ASN A 9 -12.27 1.25 7.01
C ASN A 9 -11.69 0.02 6.29
N GLY A 10 -11.36 -1.02 7.06
CA GLY A 10 -10.84 -2.29 6.58
C GLY A 10 -9.32 -2.33 6.35
N VAL A 11 -8.60 -1.21 6.42
CA VAL A 11 -7.13 -1.20 6.44
C VAL A 11 -6.63 -1.62 7.81
N LEU A 12 -5.68 -2.56 7.86
CA LEU A 12 -5.15 -3.11 9.10
C LEU A 12 -3.62 -3.02 9.12
N LEU A 13 -3.07 -2.74 10.30
CA LEU A 13 -1.64 -2.74 10.53
C LEU A 13 -1.26 -3.92 11.43
N PHE A 14 -0.49 -4.85 10.88
CA PHE A 14 0.10 -5.95 11.63
C PHE A 14 1.44 -5.51 12.21
N ILE A 15 1.54 -5.56 13.53
CA ILE A 15 2.70 -5.12 14.30
C ILE A 15 3.38 -6.36 14.86
N PRO A 16 4.54 -6.79 14.28
CA PRO A 16 5.29 -7.93 14.76
C PRO A 16 5.90 -7.69 16.13
N ASN A 17 6.39 -8.75 16.74
CA ASN A 17 7.19 -8.71 17.98
C ASN A 17 8.53 -9.41 17.70
N PRO A 18 9.58 -8.67 17.30
CA PRO A 18 10.89 -9.25 17.00
C PRO A 18 11.56 -9.84 18.25
N HIS A 19 12.23 -10.97 18.07
CA HIS A 19 13.10 -11.61 19.05
C HIS A 19 14.56 -11.36 18.68
N HIS A 20 15.32 -10.78 19.61
CA HIS A 20 16.73 -10.46 19.42
C HIS A 20 17.61 -11.44 20.19
N ASP A 21 18.70 -11.90 19.56
CA ASP A 21 19.75 -12.68 20.18
C ASP A 21 21.15 -12.34 19.58
N ALA A 22 22.17 -13.10 19.92
CA ALA A 22 23.54 -12.86 19.43
C ALA A 22 23.71 -13.02 17.90
N ARG A 23 22.74 -13.59 17.21
CA ARG A 23 22.72 -13.75 15.74
C ARG A 23 22.05 -12.56 15.04
N GLY A 24 21.37 -11.68 15.79
CA GLY A 24 20.56 -10.58 15.26
C GLY A 24 19.11 -10.70 15.74
N LEU A 25 18.16 -10.71 14.81
CA LEU A 25 16.74 -10.83 15.14
C LEU A 25 16.04 -11.90 14.30
N PHE A 26 14.97 -12.41 14.86
CA PHE A 26 13.97 -13.20 14.15
C PHE A 26 12.58 -12.61 14.42
N THR A 27 11.78 -12.39 13.38
CA THR A 27 10.39 -11.95 13.54
C THR A 27 9.46 -12.66 12.58
N ARG A 28 8.23 -12.91 13.01
CA ARG A 28 7.14 -13.35 12.15
C ARG A 28 6.41 -12.11 11.68
N THR A 29 6.56 -11.77 10.40
CA THR A 29 5.98 -10.55 9.83
C THR A 29 4.50 -10.69 9.49
N PHE A 30 4.01 -11.92 9.29
CA PHE A 30 2.60 -12.25 9.10
C PHE A 30 2.29 -13.62 9.70
N ASP A 31 1.10 -13.76 10.28
CA ASP A 31 0.57 -15.03 10.81
C ASP A 31 -0.82 -15.28 10.24
N ALA A 32 -1.00 -16.42 9.56
CA ALA A 32 -2.25 -16.75 8.87
C ALA A 32 -3.43 -16.92 9.83
N ALA A 33 -3.20 -17.46 11.03
CA ALA A 33 -4.26 -17.65 12.03
C ALA A 33 -4.74 -16.29 12.56
N ILE A 34 -3.81 -15.39 12.88
CA ILE A 34 -4.14 -14.02 13.29
C ILE A 34 -4.83 -13.27 12.15
N GLY A 35 -4.34 -13.42 10.91
CA GLY A 35 -4.99 -12.85 9.74
C GLY A 35 -6.45 -13.30 9.60
N GLN A 36 -6.71 -14.58 9.82
CA GLN A 36 -8.07 -15.15 9.73
C GLN A 36 -9.02 -14.58 10.79
N GLU A 37 -8.56 -14.30 12.00
CA GLU A 37 -9.34 -13.62 13.05
C GLU A 37 -9.82 -12.22 12.61
N HIS A 38 -9.12 -11.62 11.65
CA HIS A 38 -9.43 -10.31 11.06
C HIS A 38 -9.99 -10.40 9.64
N GLY A 39 -10.46 -11.57 9.20
CA GLY A 39 -11.11 -11.77 7.90
C GLY A 39 -10.16 -11.94 6.72
N LEU A 40 -8.84 -12.09 6.95
CA LEU A 40 -7.88 -12.34 5.89
C LEU A 40 -7.69 -13.85 5.66
N HIS A 41 -7.91 -14.30 4.45
CA HIS A 41 -7.67 -15.70 4.07
C HIS A 41 -6.29 -15.83 3.41
N ALA A 42 -5.29 -16.29 4.16
CA ALA A 42 -3.90 -16.39 3.68
C ALA A 42 -3.74 -17.24 2.40
N ALA A 43 -4.60 -18.23 2.21
CA ALA A 43 -4.61 -19.08 1.02
C ALA A 43 -5.01 -18.36 -0.27
N THR A 44 -5.60 -17.15 -0.18
CA THR A 44 -6.00 -16.37 -1.36
C THR A 44 -4.83 -15.58 -1.95
N PHE A 45 -3.71 -15.39 -1.24
CA PHE A 45 -2.57 -14.65 -1.77
C PHE A 45 -1.84 -15.48 -2.85
N ALA A 46 -1.99 -15.05 -4.10
CA ALA A 46 -1.56 -15.76 -5.29
C ALA A 46 -0.20 -15.28 -5.85
N GLN A 47 0.23 -14.07 -5.49
CA GLN A 47 1.45 -13.47 -6.02
C GLN A 47 2.29 -12.85 -4.90
N ASP A 48 3.61 -13.02 -4.98
CA ASP A 48 4.60 -12.25 -4.23
C ASP A 48 5.41 -11.41 -5.20
N SER A 49 5.57 -10.12 -4.90
CA SER A 49 6.32 -9.17 -5.72
C SER A 49 7.21 -8.31 -4.85
N GLN A 50 8.29 -7.80 -5.43
CA GLN A 50 9.19 -6.87 -4.75
C GLN A 50 9.63 -5.77 -5.70
N SER A 51 9.64 -4.53 -5.21
CA SER A 51 10.26 -3.40 -5.89
C SER A 51 11.49 -2.94 -5.14
N ARG A 52 12.54 -2.54 -5.86
CA ARG A 52 13.70 -1.83 -5.32
C ARG A 52 13.71 -0.42 -5.88
N THR A 53 13.77 0.58 -5.01
CA THR A 53 13.49 1.96 -5.39
C THR A 53 14.42 2.93 -4.65
N ARG A 54 14.87 3.99 -5.32
CA ARG A 54 15.79 5.00 -4.80
C ARG A 54 15.05 6.11 -4.08
N LYS A 55 15.75 6.87 -3.23
CA LYS A 55 15.26 8.00 -2.44
C LYS A 55 14.51 9.04 -3.26
N GLY A 56 13.40 9.51 -2.73
CA GLY A 56 12.55 10.55 -3.31
C GLY A 56 11.69 10.09 -4.48
N VAL A 57 11.89 8.86 -4.98
CA VAL A 57 11.04 8.28 -6.04
C VAL A 57 9.67 7.95 -5.47
N ILE A 58 8.62 8.27 -6.24
CA ILE A 58 7.23 7.86 -5.96
C ILE A 58 6.82 6.74 -6.92
N ARG A 59 6.07 5.78 -6.40
CA ARG A 59 5.28 4.79 -7.14
C ARG A 59 3.84 4.89 -6.66
N GLY A 60 2.93 5.26 -7.54
CA GLY A 60 1.52 5.45 -7.19
C GLY A 60 0.87 6.64 -7.91
N MET A 61 -0.40 6.85 -7.68
CA MET A 61 -1.31 6.03 -6.85
C MET A 61 -1.91 4.93 -7.73
N HIS A 62 -1.85 3.68 -7.29
CA HIS A 62 -2.26 2.51 -8.06
C HIS A 62 -3.39 1.75 -7.38
N GLY A 63 -4.41 1.43 -8.13
CA GLY A 63 -5.53 0.59 -7.71
C GLY A 63 -5.97 -0.36 -8.83
N ARG A 64 -7.08 -1.02 -8.59
CA ARG A 64 -7.75 -1.87 -9.57
C ARG A 64 -9.25 -1.65 -9.56
N SER A 65 -9.83 -1.65 -10.74
CA SER A 65 -11.28 -1.65 -10.94
C SER A 65 -11.90 -3.03 -10.63
N GLY A 66 -13.20 -3.14 -10.83
CA GLY A 66 -13.95 -4.37 -10.66
C GLY A 66 -13.90 -4.88 -9.22
N GLN A 67 -13.44 -6.12 -9.03
CA GLN A 67 -13.33 -6.73 -7.70
C GLN A 67 -12.18 -6.15 -6.85
N GLY A 68 -11.31 -5.33 -7.45
CA GLY A 68 -10.12 -4.83 -6.79
C GLY A 68 -9.11 -5.94 -6.44
N GLU A 69 -8.10 -5.60 -5.70
CA GLU A 69 -7.12 -6.56 -5.15
C GLU A 69 -6.79 -6.22 -3.70
N ALA A 70 -6.60 -7.24 -2.87
CA ALA A 70 -6.03 -7.07 -1.55
C ALA A 70 -4.52 -7.24 -1.58
N LYS A 71 -3.81 -6.43 -0.78
CA LYS A 71 -2.36 -6.50 -0.65
C LYS A 71 -1.95 -6.62 0.82
N LEU A 72 -0.89 -7.38 1.07
CA LEU A 72 -0.07 -7.24 2.28
C LEU A 72 1.25 -6.58 1.86
N VAL A 73 1.53 -5.42 2.42
CA VAL A 73 2.68 -4.57 2.05
C VAL A 73 3.62 -4.40 3.23
N ARG A 74 4.91 -4.53 3.00
CA ARG A 74 5.95 -4.21 3.98
C ARG A 74 7.19 -3.64 3.32
N CYS A 75 7.95 -2.83 4.04
CA CYS A 75 9.30 -2.48 3.65
C CYS A 75 10.28 -3.52 4.24
N ALA A 76 11.01 -4.23 3.38
CA ALA A 76 11.96 -5.26 3.78
C ALA A 76 13.38 -4.72 3.98
N ARG A 77 13.66 -3.52 3.47
CA ARG A 77 14.91 -2.79 3.58
C ARG A 77 14.66 -1.30 3.42
N GLY A 78 15.28 -0.49 4.28
CA GLY A 78 15.12 0.95 4.26
C GLY A 78 13.77 1.39 4.78
N ALA A 79 13.27 2.54 4.33
CA ALA A 79 12.01 3.09 4.78
C ALA A 79 11.25 3.81 3.66
N VAL A 80 9.92 3.73 3.73
CA VAL A 80 9.01 4.42 2.82
C VAL A 80 7.92 5.16 3.59
N HIS A 81 7.47 6.27 3.02
CA HIS A 81 6.21 6.91 3.36
C HIS A 81 5.13 6.29 2.47
N ASP A 82 4.36 5.40 3.04
CA ASP A 82 3.33 4.61 2.36
C ASP A 82 1.98 5.30 2.52
N VAL A 83 1.18 5.37 1.47
CA VAL A 83 -0.10 6.10 1.44
C VAL A 83 -1.19 5.23 0.87
N ILE A 84 -2.31 5.15 1.59
CA ILE A 84 -3.54 4.49 1.16
C ILE A 84 -4.63 5.54 1.02
N VAL A 85 -5.39 5.47 -0.08
CA VAL A 85 -6.60 6.28 -0.31
C VAL A 85 -7.78 5.34 -0.44
N ASP A 86 -8.86 5.61 0.27
CA ASP A 86 -10.11 4.87 0.11
C ASP A 86 -10.82 5.31 -1.18
N ASN A 87 -10.80 4.44 -2.18
CA ASN A 87 -11.40 4.70 -3.49
C ASN A 87 -12.76 4.00 -3.68
N ARG A 88 -13.40 3.53 -2.60
CA ARG A 88 -14.70 2.84 -2.61
C ARG A 88 -15.83 3.84 -2.42
N PRO A 89 -16.67 4.13 -3.44
CA PRO A 89 -17.72 5.15 -3.34
C PRO A 89 -18.75 4.92 -2.21
N ALA A 90 -19.00 3.66 -1.85
CA ALA A 90 -19.95 3.32 -0.77
C ALA A 90 -19.28 3.29 0.63
N SER A 91 -18.01 3.58 0.75
CA SER A 91 -17.29 3.56 2.02
C SER A 91 -17.55 4.84 2.83
N PRO A 92 -17.70 4.75 4.17
CA PRO A 92 -17.79 5.94 5.02
C PRO A 92 -16.49 6.76 5.04
N THR A 93 -15.38 6.19 4.57
CA THR A 93 -14.07 6.86 4.47
C THR A 93 -13.67 7.17 3.02
N PHE A 94 -14.61 7.14 2.07
CA PHE A 94 -14.37 7.47 0.67
C PHE A 94 -13.63 8.82 0.52
N GLY A 95 -12.59 8.85 -0.31
CA GLY A 95 -11.76 10.01 -0.56
C GLY A 95 -10.78 10.39 0.56
N THR A 96 -10.84 9.73 1.71
CA THR A 96 -9.84 9.97 2.76
C THR A 96 -8.55 9.17 2.48
N HIS A 97 -7.42 9.73 2.90
CA HIS A 97 -6.15 9.03 2.86
C HIS A 97 -5.49 8.96 4.24
N GLU A 98 -4.65 7.96 4.44
CA GLU A 98 -3.81 7.79 5.63
C GLU A 98 -2.41 7.38 5.20
N SER A 99 -1.41 7.88 5.93
CA SER A 99 0.00 7.62 5.66
C SER A 99 0.63 6.79 6.77
N PHE A 100 1.54 5.90 6.38
CA PHE A 100 2.27 5.00 7.28
C PHE A 100 3.77 5.07 6.97
N GLN A 101 4.61 5.10 7.99
CA GLN A 101 6.02 4.80 7.79
C GLN A 101 6.18 3.28 7.87
N LEU A 102 6.60 2.67 6.76
CA LEU A 102 7.00 1.26 6.74
C LEU A 102 8.52 1.19 6.59
N ASP A 103 9.17 0.40 7.45
CA ASP A 103 10.63 0.30 7.48
C ASP A 103 11.11 -1.10 7.90
N ASP A 104 12.42 -1.30 7.84
CA ASP A 104 13.12 -2.53 8.21
C ASP A 104 13.55 -2.57 9.71
N GLU A 105 13.05 -1.66 10.53
CA GLU A 105 13.24 -1.64 11.98
C GLU A 105 11.97 -2.08 12.72
N LEU A 106 10.79 -1.54 12.33
CA LEU A 106 9.50 -1.84 12.94
C LEU A 106 8.86 -3.10 12.34
N PHE A 107 9.22 -3.46 11.10
CA PHE A 107 8.71 -4.63 10.36
C PHE A 107 7.18 -4.65 10.21
N TRP A 108 6.53 -3.52 10.23
CA TRP A 108 5.09 -3.45 10.10
C TRP A 108 4.63 -3.97 8.75
N HIS A 109 3.50 -4.71 8.77
CA HIS A 109 2.79 -5.17 7.58
C HIS A 109 1.47 -4.44 7.46
N LEU A 110 1.26 -3.76 6.35
CA LEU A 110 0.01 -3.08 6.05
C LEU A 110 -0.87 -3.99 5.20
N TYR A 111 -2.07 -4.29 5.67
CA TYR A 111 -3.11 -4.90 4.86
C TYR A 111 -3.95 -3.83 4.20
N VAL A 112 -3.99 -3.86 2.89
CA VAL A 112 -4.74 -2.97 2.01
C VAL A 112 -5.87 -3.78 1.40
N PRO A 113 -7.14 -3.52 1.77
CA PRO A 113 -8.28 -4.25 1.20
C PRO A 113 -8.52 -3.85 -0.26
N PRO A 114 -9.37 -4.61 -1.01
CA PRO A 114 -9.80 -4.23 -2.35
C PRO A 114 -10.46 -2.85 -2.39
N GLY A 115 -10.30 -2.15 -3.52
CA GLY A 115 -10.90 -0.83 -3.75
C GLY A 115 -10.11 0.34 -3.18
N MET A 116 -8.84 0.15 -2.84
CA MET A 116 -7.93 1.22 -2.44
C MET A 116 -7.04 1.67 -3.58
N LEU A 117 -6.62 2.95 -3.55
CA LEU A 117 -5.41 3.39 -4.23
C LEU A 117 -4.25 3.32 -3.24
N HIS A 118 -3.10 2.88 -3.71
CA HIS A 118 -1.89 2.69 -2.93
C HIS A 118 -0.70 3.32 -3.64
N GLY A 119 0.15 3.98 -2.88
CA GLY A 119 1.41 4.53 -3.37
C GLY A 119 2.39 4.76 -2.24
N PHE A 120 3.66 5.01 -2.58
CA PHE A 120 4.67 5.32 -1.57
C PHE A 120 5.78 6.20 -2.14
N GLN A 121 6.44 6.94 -1.24
CA GLN A 121 7.70 7.62 -1.49
C GLN A 121 8.83 6.99 -0.67
N VAL A 122 9.98 6.75 -1.30
CA VAL A 122 11.17 6.24 -0.59
C VAL A 122 11.86 7.37 0.17
N ILE A 123 12.10 7.18 1.48
CA ILE A 123 12.71 8.17 2.37
C ILE A 123 14.17 7.89 2.71
N THR A 124 14.65 6.65 2.58
CA THR A 124 16.06 6.26 2.68
C THR A 124 16.73 6.21 1.31
N ASP A 125 18.04 6.03 1.23
CA ASP A 125 18.77 6.01 -0.05
C ASP A 125 18.27 4.92 -0.99
N LEU A 126 17.82 3.79 -0.42
CA LEU A 126 17.24 2.66 -1.13
C LEU A 126 16.19 1.98 -0.26
N ALA A 127 15.06 1.57 -0.85
CA ALA A 127 14.08 0.75 -0.16
C ALA A 127 13.63 -0.44 -1.01
N ASP A 128 13.39 -1.57 -0.33
CA ASP A 128 12.77 -2.77 -0.90
C ASP A 128 11.36 -2.92 -0.31
N VAL A 129 10.35 -2.73 -1.15
CA VAL A 129 8.95 -2.93 -0.77
C VAL A 129 8.46 -4.25 -1.33
N CYS A 130 7.96 -5.10 -0.44
CA CYS A 130 7.42 -6.42 -0.75
C CYS A 130 5.90 -6.41 -0.67
N TYR A 131 5.27 -7.11 -1.60
CA TYR A 131 3.82 -7.22 -1.72
C TYR A 131 3.43 -8.70 -1.80
N ARG A 132 2.39 -9.09 -1.06
CA ARG A 132 1.62 -10.29 -1.33
C ARG A 132 0.25 -9.86 -1.82
N ILE A 133 -0.17 -10.38 -2.98
CA ILE A 133 -1.38 -9.94 -3.69
C ILE A 133 -2.31 -11.14 -3.84
N ASN A 134 -3.60 -10.95 -3.56
CA ASN A 134 -4.58 -12.04 -3.48
C ASN A 134 -5.09 -12.54 -4.84
N ARG A 135 -4.63 -11.95 -5.94
CA ARG A 135 -5.04 -12.34 -7.30
C ARG A 135 -3.94 -12.07 -8.32
N SER A 136 -4.06 -12.71 -9.48
CA SER A 136 -3.16 -12.45 -10.61
C SER A 136 -3.35 -11.05 -11.18
N HIS A 137 -2.28 -10.51 -11.74
CA HIS A 137 -2.30 -9.21 -12.41
C HIS A 137 -3.12 -9.27 -13.71
N ASP A 138 -4.07 -8.33 -13.85
CA ASP A 138 -4.78 -8.05 -15.10
C ASP A 138 -4.58 -6.56 -15.46
N PRO A 139 -3.83 -6.25 -16.53
CA PRO A 139 -3.57 -4.88 -16.94
C PRO A 139 -4.83 -4.09 -17.33
N ALA A 140 -5.90 -4.77 -17.73
CA ALA A 140 -7.15 -4.12 -18.14
C ALA A 140 -7.90 -3.50 -16.94
N GLU A 141 -7.61 -3.96 -15.72
CA GLU A 141 -8.21 -3.45 -14.49
C GLU A 141 -7.37 -2.34 -13.82
N ASP A 142 -6.17 -2.06 -14.32
CA ASP A 142 -5.28 -1.09 -13.69
C ASP A 142 -5.90 0.31 -13.63
N GLN A 143 -5.95 0.88 -12.45
CA GLN A 143 -6.30 2.26 -12.18
C GLN A 143 -5.07 3.02 -11.71
N VAL A 144 -4.84 4.19 -12.28
CA VAL A 144 -3.73 5.07 -11.92
C VAL A 144 -4.26 6.48 -11.75
N VAL A 145 -3.95 7.08 -10.61
CA VAL A 145 -4.24 8.49 -10.30
C VAL A 145 -2.92 9.22 -10.08
N ARG A 146 -2.82 10.46 -10.51
CA ARG A 146 -1.62 11.26 -10.33
C ARG A 146 -1.28 11.42 -8.84
N TYR A 147 0.00 11.29 -8.50
CA TYR A 147 0.50 11.33 -7.12
C TYR A 147 0.32 12.71 -6.45
N ASP A 148 0.22 13.78 -7.25
CA ASP A 148 0.07 15.18 -6.85
C ASP A 148 -1.36 15.70 -7.08
N ASP A 149 -2.33 14.82 -7.03
CA ASP A 149 -3.74 15.14 -7.23
C ASP A 149 -4.21 16.19 -6.19
N PRO A 150 -4.80 17.33 -6.62
CA PRO A 150 -5.18 18.41 -5.71
C PRO A 150 -6.33 18.05 -4.78
N ASP A 151 -7.24 17.14 -5.18
CA ASP A 151 -8.38 16.74 -4.37
C ASP A 151 -7.94 15.75 -3.28
N LEU A 152 -6.95 14.90 -3.58
CA LEU A 152 -6.34 14.02 -2.60
C LEU A 152 -5.35 14.75 -1.68
N ALA A 153 -4.70 15.81 -2.16
CA ALA A 153 -3.78 16.66 -1.40
C ALA A 153 -2.75 15.91 -0.54
N ILE A 154 -2.18 14.82 -1.08
CA ILE A 154 -1.22 13.96 -0.36
C ILE A 154 0.07 14.75 -0.09
N ALA A 155 0.45 14.83 1.18
CA ALA A 155 1.68 15.48 1.60
C ALA A 155 2.87 14.51 1.53
N TRP A 156 3.65 14.56 0.44
CA TRP A 156 4.86 13.78 0.29
C TRP A 156 6.03 14.42 1.08
N PRO A 157 6.76 13.65 1.93
CA PRO A 157 7.73 14.22 2.87
C PRO A 157 9.03 14.72 2.23
N LEU A 158 9.35 14.28 1.01
CA LEU A 158 10.57 14.68 0.32
C LEU A 158 10.27 15.30 -1.05
N PRO A 159 11.17 16.15 -1.59
CA PRO A 159 11.13 16.51 -2.99
C PRO A 159 11.10 15.27 -3.87
N VAL A 160 10.20 15.25 -4.85
CA VAL A 160 10.05 14.13 -5.77
C VAL A 160 11.25 14.08 -6.71
N SER A 161 12.03 12.99 -6.65
CA SER A 161 13.22 12.82 -7.50
C SER A 161 12.89 12.18 -8.86
N TYR A 162 11.87 11.32 -8.91
CA TYR A 162 11.40 10.66 -10.13
C TYR A 162 10.03 10.03 -9.93
N VAL A 163 9.25 10.04 -10.99
CA VAL A 163 7.98 9.32 -11.15
C VAL A 163 7.98 8.66 -12.53
N SER A 164 7.40 7.48 -12.67
CA SER A 164 7.33 6.81 -13.99
C SER A 164 6.52 7.65 -14.99
N PRO A 165 6.79 7.55 -16.32
CA PRO A 165 5.98 8.23 -17.32
C PRO A 165 4.49 7.88 -17.22
N ARG A 166 4.16 6.64 -16.86
CA ARG A 166 2.78 6.19 -16.61
C ARG A 166 2.13 6.95 -15.45
N ASP A 167 2.82 7.04 -14.31
CA ASP A 167 2.30 7.69 -13.11
C ASP A 167 2.24 9.23 -13.29
N ALA A 168 3.23 9.80 -13.96
CA ALA A 168 3.26 11.24 -14.27
C ALA A 168 2.17 11.67 -15.26
N GLY A 169 1.79 10.78 -16.19
CA GLY A 169 0.73 11.00 -17.17
C GLY A 169 -0.66 10.56 -16.70
N ALA A 170 -0.82 10.14 -15.45
CA ALA A 170 -2.09 9.69 -14.91
C ALA A 170 -3.13 10.81 -14.83
N GLY A 171 -4.41 10.44 -14.92
CA GLY A 171 -5.54 11.35 -14.73
C GLY A 171 -5.72 11.78 -13.26
N SER A 172 -6.66 12.69 -13.05
CA SER A 172 -7.06 13.10 -11.70
C SER A 172 -7.94 12.05 -11.03
N TRP A 173 -8.02 12.12 -9.68
CA TRP A 173 -8.93 11.29 -8.91
C TRP A 173 -10.40 11.56 -9.29
N ALA A 174 -10.78 12.83 -9.51
CA ALA A 174 -12.10 13.19 -9.99
C ALA A 174 -12.43 12.50 -11.31
N SER A 175 -11.52 12.52 -12.31
CA SER A 175 -11.76 11.87 -13.61
C SER A 175 -11.93 10.35 -13.53
N LEU A 176 -11.40 9.71 -12.48
CA LEU A 176 -11.61 8.28 -12.26
C LEU A 176 -13.08 7.95 -11.90
N HIS A 177 -13.79 8.91 -11.29
CA HIS A 177 -15.17 8.75 -10.86
C HIS A 177 -16.19 9.32 -11.82
N ASP A 178 -15.84 10.32 -12.62
CA ASP A 178 -16.72 10.92 -13.64
C ASP A 178 -17.09 9.91 -14.75
N SER A 179 -16.20 8.94 -15.02
CA SER A 179 -16.40 7.90 -16.04
C SER A 179 -17.32 6.76 -15.60
N ALA A 180 -17.75 6.72 -14.34
CA ALA A 180 -18.58 5.63 -13.77
C ALA A 180 -20.10 5.96 -13.77
N GLY A 181 -20.51 7.08 -14.37
CA GLY A 181 -21.87 7.61 -14.33
C GLY A 181 -22.69 7.45 -15.64
N ASP A 182 -22.16 6.72 -16.66
CA ASP A 182 -22.89 6.42 -17.90
C ASP A 182 -23.32 4.96 -18.01
#